data_0d0b65cd4a812c3baf7ab99b8896c512
#
_entry.id   0d0b65cd4a812c3baf7ab99b8896c512
#
_cell.length_a   1.000
_cell.length_b   1.000
_cell.length_c   1.000
_cell.angle_alpha   90.00
_cell.angle_beta   90.00
_cell.angle_gamma   90.00
#
_symmetry.space_group_name_H-M   'P 1'
#
loop_
_entity.id
_entity.type
_entity.pdbx_description
1 polymer ?
#
loop_
_entity_poly.entity_id
_entity_poly.type
_entity_poly.pdbx_seq_one_letter_code
_entity_poly.pdbx_strand_id
1 'polypeptide(L)'
;MNKPNRPQGKPPAKAGKPAARPNPNPKPQGPARDKPKTHVATDASRRRQHSAHSSSQDLDDGEEQVLQLLALAAAVAAGAPDAAGRRVGQDELERMVRNFLRQRDDETLYEALEQLRHDDRRAHALLLEVVEESADVVILRRGEKEMEINAFLIPFLARTRGGLRQELALADGDAFDALRTSLQEAGLESAKARVVLVHHLYHPDEIDALTYGDVEAMNRDAFASLTDKKVMSVPAIERSMRGWPENGFGEDDQALELRFLLGFALKDMNDPFYAVPRDEAAADAYFERRGTAFRAWAEQYTPLLQQCLTGKPAGEAPCELHFLYQDLFHGGKRTGNAEYRMLQMMSELEQGLAQSGVAADGATAVFAVADEDGETVLQVILRAGGRVLAQSAQVLDGDPQEPLLDAADAVASLGVAQFRLADAIDADGNAVRERDFPQA
;
A
#
# COMPACT_ATOMS: atom_id res chain seq x y z
N MET A 1 -11.80 67.27 22.87
CA MET A 1 -10.69 68.27 22.79
C MET A 1 -9.41 67.49 22.46
N ASN A 2 -8.77 68.02 21.51
CA ASN A 2 -7.42 67.82 21.00
C ASN A 2 -7.17 66.67 20.00
N LYS A 3 -6.86 67.19 18.86
CA LYS A 3 -6.54 66.64 17.55
C LYS A 3 -5.08 66.12 17.45
N PRO A 4 -4.72 65.62 16.27
CA PRO A 4 -3.79 64.56 16.00
C PRO A 4 -2.41 65.03 15.55
N ASN A 5 -1.48 64.15 15.40
CA ASN A 5 -0.27 64.46 14.63
C ASN A 5 0.05 63.39 13.60
N ARG A 6 0.34 63.86 12.42
CA ARG A 6 0.56 63.19 11.15
C ARG A 6 2.09 63.16 10.84
N PRO A 7 2.52 62.47 9.82
CA PRO A 7 3.81 61.75 9.68
C PRO A 7 4.85 62.51 8.82
N GLN A 8 6.06 62.03 8.91
CA GLN A 8 7.15 62.30 7.93
C GLN A 8 7.92 61.02 7.77
N GLY A 9 8.34 60.53 6.65
CA GLY A 9 8.79 61.06 5.41
C GLY A 9 9.85 60.06 4.93
N LYS A 10 9.66 59.43 3.78
CA LYS A 10 10.67 58.58 3.10
C LYS A 10 11.78 59.44 2.50
N PRO A 11 12.98 58.89 2.30
CA PRO A 11 13.80 59.21 1.14
C PRO A 11 14.16 57.99 0.27
N PRO A 12 14.75 58.21 -0.90
CA PRO A 12 14.43 57.47 -2.12
C PRO A 12 15.45 56.42 -2.54
N ALA A 13 15.02 55.66 -3.53
CA ALA A 13 15.73 54.60 -4.23
C ALA A 13 16.99 55.08 -4.94
N LYS A 14 18.04 54.25 -4.96
CA LYS A 14 19.16 54.39 -5.89
C LYS A 14 19.08 53.34 -7.01
N ALA A 15 19.27 53.91 -8.20
CA ALA A 15 19.18 53.28 -9.50
C ALA A 15 20.22 52.18 -9.76
N GLY A 16 19.84 51.30 -10.65
CA GLY A 16 20.55 50.13 -11.07
C GLY A 16 21.71 50.37 -12.05
N LYS A 17 22.34 49.27 -12.38
CA LYS A 17 23.19 49.11 -13.57
C LYS A 17 23.04 47.70 -14.16
N PRO A 18 23.43 47.47 -15.41
CA PRO A 18 22.58 46.82 -16.38
C PRO A 18 22.95 45.39 -16.73
N ALA A 19 21.98 44.72 -17.37
CA ALA A 19 22.00 43.37 -17.87
C ALA A 19 23.12 43.07 -18.89
N ALA A 20 23.73 41.91 -18.77
CA ALA A 20 24.57 41.29 -19.79
C ALA A 20 23.71 40.51 -20.78
N ARG A 21 24.06 40.59 -22.06
CA ARG A 21 23.37 40.07 -23.23
C ARG A 21 23.39 38.53 -23.28
N PRO A 22 22.40 37.87 -23.83
CA PRO A 22 22.41 36.42 -24.08
C PRO A 22 23.17 36.12 -25.39
N ASN A 23 23.89 35.00 -25.38
CA ASN A 23 24.54 34.41 -26.54
C ASN A 23 23.64 33.41 -27.25
N PRO A 24 23.71 33.29 -28.59
CA PRO A 24 22.67 32.63 -29.37
C PRO A 24 22.84 31.13 -29.55
N ASN A 25 21.73 30.43 -29.48
CA ASN A 25 21.34 29.15 -30.13
C ASN A 25 22.38 28.05 -30.39
N PRO A 26 22.11 26.85 -29.90
CA PRO A 26 22.38 25.64 -30.66
C PRO A 26 21.08 25.02 -31.24
N LYS A 27 21.23 24.44 -32.42
CA LYS A 27 20.23 23.86 -33.32
C LYS A 27 19.39 22.76 -32.66
N PRO A 28 18.14 22.53 -33.15
CA PRO A 28 17.31 21.43 -32.71
C PRO A 28 17.83 20.09 -33.26
N GLN A 29 18.13 19.16 -32.38
CA GLN A 29 18.24 17.75 -32.73
C GLN A 29 16.85 17.13 -32.58
N GLY A 30 16.42 16.38 -33.59
CA GLY A 30 15.11 15.77 -33.68
C GLY A 30 14.87 14.69 -32.64
N PRO A 31 13.59 14.30 -32.41
CA PRO A 31 13.20 13.41 -31.36
C PRO A 31 13.60 11.97 -31.66
N ALA A 32 14.45 11.41 -30.81
CA ALA A 32 14.62 9.97 -30.73
C ALA A 32 13.35 9.39 -30.07
N ARG A 33 12.66 8.52 -30.81
CA ARG A 33 11.58 7.70 -30.27
C ARG A 33 12.16 6.69 -29.30
N ASP A 34 12.13 6.97 -28.02
CA ASP A 34 12.28 5.96 -26.97
C ASP A 34 10.92 5.31 -26.72
N LYS A 35 10.88 4.02 -26.97
CA LYS A 35 9.78 3.16 -26.54
C LYS A 35 9.82 3.07 -25.01
N PRO A 36 8.68 3.13 -24.32
CA PRO A 36 8.64 2.88 -22.89
C PRO A 36 9.06 1.43 -22.65
N LYS A 37 10.21 1.23 -22.05
CA LYS A 37 10.58 -0.04 -21.41
C LYS A 37 9.90 -0.03 -20.05
N THR A 38 8.82 -0.74 -19.95
CA THR A 38 8.27 -1.21 -18.67
C THR A 38 9.33 -2.08 -18.03
N HIS A 39 10.17 -1.48 -17.19
CA HIS A 39 10.97 -2.22 -16.24
C HIS A 39 10.10 -2.42 -14.99
N VAL A 40 9.40 -3.53 -14.95
CA VAL A 40 9.07 -4.15 -13.68
C VAL A 40 10.42 -4.51 -13.07
N ALA A 41 10.90 -3.69 -12.15
CA ALA A 41 12.10 -4.00 -11.38
C ALA A 41 11.69 -5.09 -10.40
N THR A 42 12.00 -6.34 -10.75
CA THR A 42 11.93 -7.45 -9.83
C THR A 42 12.79 -7.14 -8.60
N ASP A 43 12.25 -7.41 -7.43
CA ASP A 43 12.84 -7.23 -6.09
C ASP A 43 14.28 -7.75 -5.95
N ALA A 44 14.67 -8.71 -6.79
CA ALA A 44 15.99 -9.32 -6.83
C ALA A 44 17.15 -8.37 -7.21
N SER A 45 16.89 -7.26 -7.91
CA SER A 45 17.97 -6.35 -8.33
C SER A 45 18.38 -5.32 -7.29
N ARG A 46 17.52 -5.02 -6.31
CA ARG A 46 17.83 -4.11 -5.20
C ARG A 46 18.63 -4.77 -4.06
N ARG A 47 18.58 -6.11 -3.94
CA ARG A 47 19.27 -6.89 -2.90
C ARG A 47 20.79 -6.89 -3.00
N ARG A 48 21.40 -6.55 -4.13
CA ARG A 48 22.87 -6.66 -4.35
C ARG A 48 23.73 -5.48 -3.91
N GLN A 49 23.16 -4.40 -3.40
CA GLN A 49 23.93 -3.20 -3.05
C GLN A 49 24.32 -3.06 -1.57
N HIS A 50 23.80 -3.90 -0.66
CA HIS A 50 24.13 -3.83 0.77
C HIS A 50 25.10 -4.90 1.30
N SER A 51 25.50 -5.87 0.48
CA SER A 51 26.37 -6.96 0.93
C SER A 51 27.81 -6.77 0.49
N ALA A 52 28.51 -5.88 1.17
CA ALA A 52 29.96 -5.85 1.08
C ALA A 52 30.54 -5.57 2.48
N HIS A 53 30.77 -6.62 3.21
CA HIS A 53 31.70 -6.83 4.35
C HIS A 53 31.08 -7.66 5.47
N SER A 54 30.61 -8.88 5.20
CA SER A 54 30.47 -9.87 6.25
C SER A 54 31.68 -10.82 6.22
N SER A 55 32.19 -11.15 7.41
CA SER A 55 33.20 -12.20 7.58
C SER A 55 32.56 -13.57 7.31
N SER A 56 33.38 -14.58 6.97
CA SER A 56 32.86 -15.94 6.72
C SER A 56 32.16 -16.57 7.94
N GLN A 57 32.41 -16.08 9.14
CA GLN A 57 31.72 -16.50 10.36
C GLN A 57 30.30 -15.91 10.43
N ASP A 58 30.11 -14.65 10.03
CA ASP A 58 28.78 -14.01 10.04
C ASP A 58 27.85 -14.64 8.99
N LEU A 59 28.38 -15.18 7.89
CA LEU A 59 27.61 -15.93 6.88
C LEU A 59 27.10 -17.29 7.42
N ASP A 60 27.95 -18.01 8.19
CA ASP A 60 27.59 -19.32 8.78
C ASP A 60 26.52 -19.15 9.88
N ASP A 61 26.62 -18.08 10.68
CA ASP A 61 25.65 -17.74 11.72
C ASP A 61 24.28 -17.31 11.11
N GLY A 62 24.28 -16.62 9.97
CA GLY A 62 23.08 -16.19 9.26
C GLY A 62 22.31 -17.38 8.67
N GLU A 63 23.00 -18.29 7.98
CA GLU A 63 22.39 -19.51 7.44
C GLU A 63 21.75 -20.40 8.54
N GLU A 64 22.41 -20.50 9.71
CA GLU A 64 21.85 -21.24 10.85
C GLU A 64 20.55 -20.61 11.35
N GLN A 65 20.47 -19.28 11.41
CA GLN A 65 19.27 -18.54 11.85
C GLN A 65 18.10 -18.70 10.87
N VAL A 66 18.36 -18.65 9.55
CA VAL A 66 17.35 -18.97 8.52
C VAL A 66 16.81 -20.38 8.72
N LEU A 67 17.68 -21.38 8.85
CA LEU A 67 17.26 -22.78 9.06
C LEU A 67 16.43 -22.98 10.34
N GLN A 68 16.77 -22.29 11.43
CA GLN A 68 15.99 -22.32 12.66
C GLN A 68 14.60 -21.72 12.46
N LEU A 69 14.50 -20.59 11.74
CA LEU A 69 13.22 -19.92 11.45
C LEU A 69 12.33 -20.78 10.55
N LEU A 70 12.90 -21.40 9.51
CA LEU A 70 12.21 -22.36 8.63
C LEU A 70 11.65 -23.54 9.40
N ALA A 71 12.48 -24.18 10.23
CA ALA A 71 12.09 -25.35 11.02
C ALA A 71 10.96 -25.00 12.00
N LEU A 72 11.04 -23.84 12.64
CA LEU A 72 10.04 -23.39 13.59
C LEU A 72 8.71 -23.03 12.89
N ALA A 73 8.75 -22.31 11.78
CA ALA A 73 7.55 -21.97 10.99
C ALA A 73 6.85 -23.24 10.48
N ALA A 74 7.60 -24.21 9.93
CA ALA A 74 7.06 -25.48 9.48
C ALA A 74 6.44 -26.29 10.63
N ALA A 75 7.08 -26.34 11.78
CA ALA A 75 6.57 -27.04 12.95
C ALA A 75 5.26 -26.43 13.47
N VAL A 76 5.15 -25.10 13.51
CA VAL A 76 3.92 -24.38 13.91
C VAL A 76 2.82 -24.59 12.88
N ALA A 77 3.14 -24.50 11.58
CA ALA A 77 2.19 -24.74 10.50
C ALA A 77 1.65 -26.17 10.45
N ALA A 78 2.49 -27.17 10.77
CA ALA A 78 2.06 -28.56 10.89
C ALA A 78 1.08 -28.79 12.05
N GLY A 79 1.12 -27.90 13.05
CA GLY A 79 0.28 -27.93 14.23
C GLY A 79 0.76 -28.97 15.27
N ALA A 80 0.86 -28.56 16.52
CA ALA A 80 1.09 -29.45 17.63
C ALA A 80 -0.20 -30.23 17.97
N PRO A 81 -0.06 -31.48 18.52
CA PRO A 81 -1.20 -32.34 18.84
C PRO A 81 -2.10 -31.77 19.94
N ASP A 82 -1.61 -30.82 20.72
CA ASP A 82 -2.36 -30.18 21.78
C ASP A 82 -2.30 -28.62 21.68
N ALA A 83 -3.27 -27.96 22.32
CA ALA A 83 -3.39 -26.50 22.29
C ALA A 83 -2.24 -25.79 23.03
N ALA A 84 -1.63 -26.42 24.01
CA ALA A 84 -0.53 -25.85 24.80
C ALA A 84 0.77 -25.84 23.98
N GLY A 85 1.09 -26.93 23.29
CA GLY A 85 2.27 -27.04 22.41
C GLY A 85 2.16 -26.05 21.23
N ARG A 86 0.96 -25.88 20.66
CA ARG A 86 0.74 -24.87 19.58
C ARG A 86 1.04 -23.46 20.04
N ARG A 87 0.56 -23.07 21.23
CA ARG A 87 0.85 -21.74 21.79
C ARG A 87 2.33 -21.51 22.04
N VAL A 88 3.02 -22.51 22.62
CA VAL A 88 4.46 -22.40 22.89
C VAL A 88 5.26 -22.19 21.59
N GLY A 89 4.94 -22.98 20.55
CA GLY A 89 5.60 -22.82 19.25
C GLY A 89 5.33 -21.47 18.60
N GLN A 90 4.09 -21.01 18.66
CA GLN A 90 3.71 -19.69 18.11
C GLN A 90 4.39 -18.54 18.89
N ASP A 91 4.36 -18.56 20.22
CA ASP A 91 5.03 -17.57 21.08
C ASP A 91 6.55 -17.51 20.80
N GLU A 92 7.17 -18.66 20.50
CA GLU A 92 8.58 -18.72 20.15
C GLU A 92 8.86 -18.14 18.76
N LEU A 93 8.03 -18.45 17.76
CA LEU A 93 8.12 -17.91 16.43
C LEU A 93 7.99 -16.36 16.45
N GLU A 94 6.96 -15.85 17.10
CA GLU A 94 6.77 -14.43 17.28
C GLU A 94 7.96 -13.74 17.99
N ARG A 95 8.50 -14.38 19.03
CA ARG A 95 9.66 -13.86 19.74
C ARG A 95 10.91 -13.78 18.86
N MET A 96 11.11 -14.79 18.01
CA MET A 96 12.23 -14.87 17.08
C MET A 96 12.09 -13.79 16.00
N VAL A 97 10.93 -13.70 15.36
CA VAL A 97 10.62 -12.64 14.37
C VAL A 97 10.82 -11.23 14.96
N ARG A 98 10.25 -10.96 16.13
CA ARG A 98 10.44 -9.66 16.81
C ARG A 98 11.91 -9.35 17.12
N ASN A 99 12.74 -10.37 17.31
CA ASN A 99 14.17 -10.16 17.51
C ASN A 99 14.87 -9.71 16.21
N PHE A 100 14.57 -10.33 15.08
CA PHE A 100 15.08 -9.93 13.77
C PHE A 100 14.64 -8.51 13.41
N LEU A 101 13.36 -8.19 13.57
CA LEU A 101 12.84 -6.85 13.33
C LEU A 101 13.57 -5.77 14.14
N ARG A 102 13.81 -6.03 15.45
CA ARG A 102 14.56 -5.10 16.32
C ARG A 102 16.01 -4.91 15.90
N GLN A 103 16.62 -5.96 15.36
CA GLN A 103 17.99 -5.91 14.86
C GLN A 103 18.07 -5.34 13.45
N ARG A 104 16.93 -5.13 12.79
CA ARG A 104 16.80 -4.78 11.37
C ARG A 104 17.47 -5.81 10.47
N ASP A 105 17.36 -7.05 10.84
CA ASP A 105 17.81 -8.20 10.06
C ASP A 105 16.68 -8.67 9.14
N ASP A 106 16.34 -7.80 8.21
CA ASP A 106 15.32 -8.07 7.20
C ASP A 106 15.81 -9.14 6.20
N GLU A 107 17.12 -9.28 6.00
CA GLU A 107 17.71 -10.24 5.07
C GLU A 107 17.35 -11.69 5.48
N THR A 108 17.53 -12.04 6.75
CA THR A 108 17.13 -13.35 7.30
C THR A 108 15.63 -13.60 7.14
N LEU A 109 14.79 -12.59 7.37
CA LEU A 109 13.33 -12.74 7.22
C LEU A 109 12.93 -12.97 5.76
N TYR A 110 13.48 -12.17 4.84
CA TYR A 110 13.18 -12.33 3.41
C TYR A 110 13.70 -13.65 2.85
N GLU A 111 14.88 -14.08 3.24
CA GLU A 111 15.43 -15.36 2.80
C GLU A 111 14.57 -16.54 3.27
N ALA A 112 14.15 -16.54 4.54
CA ALA A 112 13.27 -17.57 5.06
C ALA A 112 11.90 -17.59 4.35
N LEU A 113 11.29 -16.42 4.11
CA LEU A 113 10.04 -16.31 3.37
C LEU A 113 10.19 -16.81 1.94
N GLU A 114 11.26 -16.47 1.26
CA GLU A 114 11.50 -16.92 -0.13
C GLU A 114 11.68 -18.42 -0.23
N GLN A 115 12.42 -19.03 0.70
CA GLN A 115 12.58 -20.49 0.73
C GLN A 115 11.23 -21.18 1.00
N LEU A 116 10.46 -20.74 2.00
CA LEU A 116 9.15 -21.32 2.30
C LEU A 116 8.14 -21.15 1.18
N ARG A 117 8.22 -20.08 0.43
CA ARG A 117 7.34 -19.83 -0.71
C ARG A 117 7.38 -20.96 -1.74
N HIS A 118 8.56 -21.53 -1.93
CA HIS A 118 8.77 -22.66 -2.84
C HIS A 118 8.51 -24.00 -2.19
N ASP A 119 8.90 -24.17 -0.93
CA ASP A 119 8.96 -25.48 -0.28
C ASP A 119 7.69 -25.83 0.52
N ASP A 120 7.10 -24.85 1.22
CA ASP A 120 5.92 -25.05 2.07
C ASP A 120 5.04 -23.79 2.12
N ARG A 121 4.05 -23.72 1.25
CA ARG A 121 3.13 -22.55 1.16
C ARG A 121 2.37 -22.28 2.45
N ARG A 122 2.07 -23.33 3.26
CA ARG A 122 1.35 -23.14 4.52
C ARG A 122 2.26 -22.52 5.58
N ALA A 123 3.50 -22.97 5.67
CA ALA A 123 4.49 -22.38 6.57
C ALA A 123 4.86 -20.95 6.11
N HIS A 124 4.94 -20.72 4.80
CA HIS A 124 5.12 -19.38 4.23
C HIS A 124 4.01 -18.41 4.67
N ALA A 125 2.74 -18.77 4.46
CA ALA A 125 1.61 -17.92 4.83
C ALA A 125 1.61 -17.60 6.33
N LEU A 126 1.88 -18.59 7.18
CA LEU A 126 1.98 -18.40 8.62
C LEU A 126 3.14 -17.47 9.01
N LEU A 127 4.34 -17.70 8.45
CA LEU A 127 5.49 -16.85 8.76
C LEU A 127 5.26 -15.42 8.29
N LEU A 128 4.71 -15.24 7.09
CA LEU A 128 4.36 -13.92 6.54
C LEU A 128 3.39 -13.16 7.45
N GLU A 129 2.32 -13.82 7.91
CA GLU A 129 1.36 -13.25 8.84
C GLU A 129 2.04 -12.80 10.14
N VAL A 130 2.90 -13.65 10.73
CA VAL A 130 3.62 -13.31 11.97
C VAL A 130 4.60 -12.16 11.78
N VAL A 131 5.30 -12.11 10.64
CA VAL A 131 6.25 -11.03 10.33
C VAL A 131 5.52 -9.71 10.13
N GLU A 132 4.47 -9.68 9.33
CA GLU A 132 3.68 -8.48 9.06
C GLU A 132 3.00 -7.97 10.34
N GLU A 133 2.32 -8.82 11.09
CA GLU A 133 1.68 -8.43 12.35
C GLU A 133 2.70 -7.90 13.37
N SER A 134 3.88 -8.54 13.46
CA SER A 134 4.95 -8.10 14.39
C SER A 134 5.61 -6.78 13.95
N ALA A 135 5.60 -6.46 12.66
CA ALA A 135 6.07 -5.17 12.14
C ALA A 135 5.02 -4.07 12.32
N ASP A 136 3.75 -4.39 12.00
CA ASP A 136 2.65 -3.44 12.02
C ASP A 136 2.23 -3.03 13.43
N VAL A 137 2.41 -3.93 14.41
CA VAL A 137 1.93 -3.76 15.79
C VAL A 137 3.06 -3.96 16.78
N VAL A 138 3.36 -2.93 17.57
CA VAL A 138 4.36 -2.99 18.63
C VAL A 138 3.70 -2.79 19.98
N ILE A 139 3.84 -3.78 20.88
CA ILE A 139 3.34 -3.72 22.24
C ILE A 139 4.49 -3.32 23.16
N LEU A 140 4.28 -2.26 23.93
CA LEU A 140 5.27 -1.69 24.83
C LEU A 140 4.66 -1.46 26.21
N ARG A 141 5.46 -1.73 27.24
CA ARG A 141 5.04 -1.52 28.61
C ARG A 141 5.54 -0.16 29.12
N ARG A 142 4.62 0.65 29.67
CA ARG A 142 4.93 1.89 30.36
C ARG A 142 4.38 1.86 31.79
N GLY A 143 5.26 1.58 32.75
CA GLY A 143 4.86 1.32 34.13
C GLY A 143 4.03 0.04 34.24
N GLU A 144 2.82 0.14 34.76
CA GLU A 144 1.87 -0.98 34.85
C GLU A 144 0.95 -1.13 33.65
N LYS A 145 1.02 -0.21 32.67
CA LYS A 145 0.17 -0.23 31.47
C LYS A 145 0.88 -0.84 30.28
N GLU A 146 0.19 -1.72 29.61
CA GLU A 146 0.55 -2.19 28.28
C GLU A 146 -0.16 -1.33 27.25
N MET A 147 0.64 -0.75 26.37
CA MET A 147 0.17 0.10 25.28
C MET A 147 0.55 -0.56 23.96
N GLU A 148 -0.34 -0.48 23.03
CA GLU A 148 -0.13 -0.89 21.63
C GLU A 148 0.07 0.35 20.78
N ILE A 149 1.06 0.32 19.92
CA ILE A 149 1.19 1.26 18.80
C ILE A 149 1.13 0.48 17.51
N ASN A 150 0.32 0.93 16.58
CA ASN A 150 0.25 0.33 15.26
C ASN A 150 0.37 1.37 14.14
N ALA A 151 1.11 1.00 13.11
CA ALA A 151 1.08 1.68 11.83
C ALA A 151 -0.14 1.22 11.03
N PHE A 152 -0.80 2.14 10.33
CA PHE A 152 -1.90 1.82 9.41
C PHE A 152 -1.80 2.64 8.14
N LEU A 153 -2.35 2.11 7.07
CA LEU A 153 -2.49 2.80 5.80
C LEU A 153 -3.97 3.05 5.48
N ILE A 154 -4.24 4.21 4.91
CA ILE A 154 -5.51 4.51 4.26
C ILE A 154 -5.20 4.66 2.78
N PRO A 155 -5.38 3.61 1.98
CA PRO A 155 -5.20 3.71 0.54
C PRO A 155 -6.36 4.51 -0.07
N PHE A 156 -6.07 5.27 -1.10
CA PHE A 156 -7.09 5.91 -1.91
C PHE A 156 -6.68 6.02 -3.36
N LEU A 157 -7.67 5.94 -4.22
CA LEU A 157 -7.53 6.15 -5.65
C LEU A 157 -7.90 7.59 -5.98
N ALA A 158 -7.07 8.24 -6.78
CA ALA A 158 -7.28 9.59 -7.25
C ALA A 158 -7.32 9.61 -8.77
N ARG A 159 -8.37 10.24 -9.34
CA ARG A 159 -8.43 10.57 -10.76
C ARG A 159 -8.40 12.08 -10.91
N THR A 160 -7.39 12.61 -11.57
CA THR A 160 -7.18 14.05 -11.68
C THR A 160 -7.57 14.57 -13.06
N ARG A 161 -8.01 15.84 -13.10
CA ARG A 161 -8.26 16.58 -14.35
C ARG A 161 -7.34 17.80 -14.38
N GLY A 162 -6.08 17.57 -14.63
CA GLY A 162 -5.03 18.57 -14.51
C GLY A 162 -4.14 18.33 -13.30
N GLY A 163 -2.87 18.64 -13.42
CA GLY A 163 -1.86 18.34 -12.43
C GLY A 163 -2.18 18.85 -11.03
N LEU A 164 -2.14 17.97 -10.07
CA LEU A 164 -2.04 18.31 -8.67
C LEU A 164 -0.56 18.59 -8.37
N ARG A 165 -0.31 19.64 -7.59
CA ARG A 165 1.05 19.93 -7.14
C ARG A 165 1.29 19.27 -5.80
N GLN A 166 2.22 18.33 -5.74
CA GLN A 166 2.56 17.63 -4.50
C GLN A 166 2.96 18.60 -3.38
N GLU A 167 3.64 19.70 -3.72
CA GLU A 167 4.04 20.73 -2.75
C GLU A 167 2.85 21.47 -2.11
N LEU A 168 1.69 21.46 -2.76
CA LEU A 168 0.45 22.05 -2.25
C LEU A 168 -0.46 21.01 -1.59
N ALA A 169 -0.21 19.73 -1.81
CA ALA A 169 -0.95 18.66 -1.15
C ALA A 169 -0.73 18.76 0.36
N LEU A 170 -1.81 18.64 1.10
CA LEU A 170 -1.83 18.72 2.56
C LEU A 170 -1.32 20.08 3.14
N ALA A 171 -1.20 21.12 2.34
CA ALA A 171 -0.72 22.43 2.81
C ALA A 171 -1.73 23.14 3.73
N ASP A 172 -3.03 22.81 3.64
CA ASP A 172 -4.07 23.29 4.55
C ASP A 172 -4.03 22.49 5.85
N GLY A 173 -3.31 23.03 6.84
CA GLY A 173 -3.11 22.39 8.15
C GLY A 173 -4.42 22.18 8.94
N ASP A 174 -5.39 23.09 8.82
CA ASP A 174 -6.67 22.96 9.52
C ASP A 174 -7.51 21.83 8.90
N ALA A 175 -7.53 21.71 7.59
CA ALA A 175 -8.20 20.62 6.87
C ALA A 175 -7.52 19.28 7.18
N PHE A 176 -6.20 19.23 7.23
CA PHE A 176 -5.45 18.03 7.57
C PHE A 176 -5.67 17.58 9.02
N ASP A 177 -5.68 18.52 9.97
CA ASP A 177 -6.00 18.24 11.37
C ASP A 177 -7.45 17.74 11.54
N ALA A 178 -8.40 18.30 10.77
CA ALA A 178 -9.77 17.81 10.75
C ALA A 178 -9.85 16.37 10.18
N LEU A 179 -9.10 16.06 9.12
CA LEU A 179 -9.03 14.70 8.57
C LEU A 179 -8.48 13.70 9.61
N ARG A 180 -7.44 14.08 10.35
CA ARG A 180 -6.86 13.25 11.41
C ARG A 180 -7.87 12.98 12.54
N THR A 181 -8.60 14.01 13.01
CA THR A 181 -9.57 13.86 14.09
C THR A 181 -10.83 13.13 13.66
N SER A 182 -11.17 13.15 12.38
CA SER A 182 -12.35 12.49 11.83
C SER A 182 -12.41 10.98 12.09
N LEU A 183 -11.24 10.31 12.17
CA LEU A 183 -11.18 8.87 12.48
C LEU A 183 -11.76 8.55 13.86
N GLN A 184 -11.52 9.40 14.84
CA GLN A 184 -12.08 9.25 16.18
C GLN A 184 -13.56 9.70 16.23
N GLU A 185 -13.90 10.76 15.54
CA GLU A 185 -15.28 11.28 15.45
C GLU A 185 -16.22 10.29 14.78
N ALA A 186 -15.75 9.59 13.76
CA ALA A 186 -16.50 8.55 13.07
C ALA A 186 -16.54 7.19 13.83
N GLY A 187 -15.83 7.06 14.96
CA GLY A 187 -15.76 5.82 15.71
C GLY A 187 -14.92 4.73 15.05
N LEU A 188 -14.02 5.09 14.14
CA LEU A 188 -13.01 4.18 13.56
C LEU A 188 -11.86 3.95 14.52
N GLU A 189 -11.56 4.94 15.36
CA GLU A 189 -10.59 4.85 16.44
C GLU A 189 -11.21 5.29 17.77
N SER A 190 -10.70 4.74 18.88
CA SER A 190 -11.16 5.14 20.21
C SER A 190 -10.91 6.62 20.47
N ALA A 191 -11.85 7.30 21.09
CA ALA A 191 -11.68 8.67 21.56
C ALA A 191 -10.52 8.83 22.58
N LYS A 192 -10.02 7.72 23.17
CA LYS A 192 -8.88 7.70 24.10
C LYS A 192 -7.56 7.41 23.39
N ALA A 193 -7.59 6.91 22.17
CA ALA A 193 -6.40 6.66 21.37
C ALA A 193 -5.71 7.99 21.01
N ARG A 194 -4.44 7.90 20.70
CA ARG A 194 -3.69 9.01 20.09
C ARG A 194 -3.41 8.65 18.66
N VAL A 195 -4.10 9.32 17.76
CA VAL A 195 -3.96 9.11 16.32
C VAL A 195 -3.15 10.25 15.72
N VAL A 196 -2.24 9.90 14.85
CA VAL A 196 -1.50 10.85 14.02
C VAL A 196 -1.49 10.37 12.58
N LEU A 197 -1.68 11.27 11.64
CA LEU A 197 -1.43 11.04 10.22
C LEU A 197 -0.11 11.71 9.85
N VAL A 198 0.66 11.07 9.00
CA VAL A 198 1.89 11.66 8.46
C VAL A 198 1.52 12.63 7.36
N HIS A 199 2.13 13.81 7.41
CA HIS A 199 1.85 14.90 6.45
C HIS A 199 2.59 14.66 5.12
N HIS A 200 2.30 13.51 4.49
CA HIS A 200 2.87 13.12 3.20
C HIS A 200 1.90 12.18 2.47
N LEU A 201 1.86 12.27 1.15
CA LEU A 201 1.14 11.34 0.29
C LEU A 201 2.13 10.34 -0.30
N TYR A 202 2.04 9.12 0.19
CA TYR A 202 2.95 8.07 -0.22
C TYR A 202 2.57 7.48 -1.57
N HIS A 203 3.56 7.37 -2.45
CA HIS A 203 3.45 6.57 -3.67
C HIS A 203 3.58 5.07 -3.33
N PRO A 204 2.99 4.15 -4.12
CA PRO A 204 3.22 2.71 -3.93
C PRO A 204 4.69 2.32 -3.81
N ASP A 205 5.57 2.84 -4.68
CA ASP A 205 7.02 2.55 -4.64
C ASP A 205 7.67 2.99 -3.32
N GLU A 206 7.18 4.06 -2.70
CA GLU A 206 7.68 4.52 -1.40
C GLU A 206 7.28 3.56 -0.28
N ILE A 207 6.03 3.07 -0.33
CA ILE A 207 5.52 2.06 0.60
C ILE A 207 6.23 0.72 0.39
N ASP A 208 6.46 0.32 -0.86
CA ASP A 208 7.14 -0.93 -1.22
C ASP A 208 8.62 -0.92 -0.83
N ALA A 209 9.23 0.25 -0.74
CA ALA A 209 10.64 0.40 -0.33
C ALA A 209 10.85 0.19 1.18
N LEU A 210 9.80 0.27 2.01
CA LEU A 210 9.91 0.03 3.45
C LEU A 210 10.04 -1.46 3.74
N THR A 211 11.04 -1.81 4.53
CA THR A 211 11.23 -3.17 5.04
C THR A 211 10.35 -3.41 6.27
N TYR A 212 10.20 -4.66 6.69
CA TYR A 212 9.50 -4.99 7.94
C TYR A 212 10.14 -4.32 9.15
N GLY A 213 11.49 -4.31 9.21
CA GLY A 213 12.24 -3.63 10.28
C GLY A 213 12.08 -2.10 10.24
N ASP A 214 11.87 -1.50 9.07
CA ASP A 214 11.57 -0.08 8.97
C ASP A 214 10.20 0.26 9.55
N VAL A 215 9.17 -0.54 9.28
CA VAL A 215 7.82 -0.36 9.82
C VAL A 215 7.81 -0.53 11.34
N GLU A 216 8.48 -1.57 11.86
CA GLU A 216 8.63 -1.78 13.33
C GLU A 216 9.34 -0.58 13.99
N ALA A 217 10.42 -0.10 13.39
CA ALA A 217 11.17 1.05 13.91
C ALA A 217 10.34 2.35 13.89
N MET A 218 9.56 2.58 12.83
CA MET A 218 8.62 3.71 12.77
C MET A 218 7.58 3.63 13.89
N ASN A 219 7.04 2.44 14.18
CA ASN A 219 6.13 2.25 15.31
C ASN A 219 6.78 2.62 16.66
N ARG A 220 8.05 2.23 16.90
CA ARG A 220 8.77 2.61 18.11
C ARG A 220 9.01 4.10 18.22
N ASP A 221 9.38 4.74 17.12
CA ASP A 221 9.60 6.18 17.07
C ASP A 221 8.29 6.94 17.31
N ALA A 222 7.19 6.47 16.73
CA ALA A 222 5.86 7.00 16.97
C ALA A 222 5.44 6.83 18.44
N PHE A 223 5.67 5.66 19.04
CA PHE A 223 5.40 5.42 20.46
C PHE A 223 6.16 6.41 21.34
N ALA A 224 7.46 6.56 21.15
CA ALA A 224 8.28 7.50 21.93
C ALA A 224 7.75 8.94 21.80
N SER A 225 7.42 9.36 20.59
CA SER A 225 6.92 10.71 20.31
C SER A 225 5.55 10.96 20.93
N LEU A 226 4.62 10.02 20.81
CA LEU A 226 3.25 10.15 21.32
C LEU A 226 3.17 10.03 22.84
N THR A 227 4.03 9.21 23.46
CA THR A 227 4.03 9.05 24.93
C THR A 227 4.64 10.24 25.66
N ASP A 228 5.63 10.92 25.07
CA ASP A 228 6.28 12.08 25.68
C ASP A 228 5.52 13.40 25.49
N LYS A 229 4.28 13.35 25.01
CA LYS A 229 3.43 14.49 24.68
C LYS A 229 4.04 15.44 23.63
N LYS A 230 5.09 15.05 22.97
CA LYS A 230 5.62 15.74 21.80
C LYS A 230 4.74 15.39 20.63
N VAL A 231 4.40 16.39 19.84
CA VAL A 231 3.83 16.15 18.51
C VAL A 231 4.85 15.30 17.76
N MET A 232 4.41 14.21 17.17
CA MET A 232 5.29 13.38 16.35
C MET A 232 6.00 14.27 15.34
N SER A 233 7.31 14.37 15.46
CA SER A 233 8.03 15.18 14.51
C SER A 233 8.15 14.34 13.24
N VAL A 234 7.35 14.68 12.25
CA VAL A 234 7.48 14.23 10.85
C VAL A 234 8.96 14.08 10.41
N PRO A 235 9.90 14.96 10.85
CA PRO A 235 11.32 14.79 10.57
C PRO A 235 11.99 13.48 10.98
N ALA A 236 11.42 12.69 11.86
CA ALA A 236 12.02 11.38 12.21
C ALA A 236 11.69 10.33 11.13
N ILE A 237 10.45 10.34 10.64
CA ILE A 237 10.00 9.47 9.53
C ILE A 237 10.62 9.96 8.22
N GLU A 238 10.59 11.27 7.94
CA GLU A 238 11.23 11.86 6.76
C GLU A 238 12.74 11.60 6.69
N ARG A 239 13.40 11.37 7.81
CA ARG A 239 14.83 11.01 7.80
C ARG A 239 15.10 9.61 7.27
N SER A 240 14.22 8.66 7.51
CA SER A 240 14.32 7.32 6.92
C SER A 240 14.03 7.34 5.42
N MET A 241 13.33 8.38 4.95
CA MET A 241 12.89 8.56 3.56
C MET A 241 13.78 9.51 2.74
N ARG A 242 14.87 10.02 3.30
CA ARG A 242 15.79 10.91 2.59
C ARG A 242 16.44 10.21 1.41
N GLY A 243 16.26 10.78 0.25
CA GLY A 243 16.83 10.28 -1.00
C GLY A 243 15.84 9.48 -1.85
N TRP A 244 14.58 9.39 -1.45
CA TRP A 244 13.55 8.87 -2.32
C TRP A 244 13.24 9.85 -3.45
N PRO A 245 12.99 9.36 -4.67
CA PRO A 245 12.63 10.23 -5.76
C PRO A 245 11.30 10.94 -5.45
N GLU A 246 11.22 12.22 -5.79
CA GLU A 246 9.93 12.90 -5.82
C GLU A 246 9.09 12.23 -6.92
N ASN A 247 8.03 11.57 -6.52
CA ASN A 247 7.07 11.01 -7.45
C ASN A 247 6.03 12.07 -7.76
N GLY A 248 5.86 12.40 -9.03
CA GLY A 248 4.83 13.28 -9.52
C GLY A 248 3.45 12.81 -9.05
N PHE A 249 2.52 13.74 -8.89
CA PHE A 249 1.15 13.46 -8.52
C PHE A 249 0.20 14.27 -9.40
N GLY A 250 -0.71 13.58 -10.10
CA GLY A 250 -1.67 14.21 -10.98
C GLY A 250 -1.04 14.89 -12.19
N GLU A 251 0.08 14.38 -12.69
CA GLU A 251 0.77 14.95 -13.86
C GLU A 251 0.02 14.69 -15.15
N ASP A 252 -0.63 13.52 -15.27
CA ASP A 252 -1.43 13.13 -16.42
C ASP A 252 -2.91 13.40 -16.20
N ASP A 253 -3.54 14.12 -17.13
CA ASP A 253 -4.98 14.32 -17.14
C ASP A 253 -5.70 12.96 -17.24
N GLN A 254 -6.55 12.66 -16.26
CA GLN A 254 -7.36 11.44 -16.16
C GLN A 254 -6.61 10.16 -15.80
N ALA A 255 -5.33 10.21 -15.48
CA ALA A 255 -4.66 9.06 -14.90
C ALA A 255 -5.30 8.68 -13.56
N LEU A 256 -5.46 7.38 -13.35
CA LEU A 256 -5.83 6.82 -12.06
C LEU A 256 -4.55 6.58 -11.27
N GLU A 257 -4.49 7.12 -10.08
CA GLU A 257 -3.32 7.01 -9.23
C GLU A 257 -3.69 6.43 -7.88
N LEU A 258 -2.91 5.46 -7.39
CA LEU A 258 -2.96 4.99 -6.02
C LEU A 258 -2.05 5.85 -5.14
N ARG A 259 -2.55 6.26 -3.98
CA ARG A 259 -1.79 6.94 -2.94
C ARG A 259 -2.19 6.41 -1.57
N PHE A 260 -1.30 6.62 -0.61
CA PHE A 260 -1.51 6.17 0.76
C PHE A 260 -1.33 7.33 1.74
N LEU A 261 -2.22 7.39 2.73
CA LEU A 261 -2.00 8.15 3.96
C LEU A 261 -1.49 7.17 5.03
N LEU A 262 -0.31 7.44 5.56
CA LEU A 262 0.25 6.68 6.66
C LEU A 262 -0.16 7.32 7.99
N GLY A 263 -0.64 6.50 8.90
CA GLY A 263 -0.97 6.91 10.25
C GLY A 263 -0.43 5.97 11.32
N PHE A 264 -0.47 6.45 12.55
CA PHE A 264 -0.13 5.68 13.75
C PHE A 264 -1.21 5.87 14.80
N ALA A 265 -1.59 4.79 15.48
CA ALA A 265 -2.54 4.82 16.57
C ALA A 265 -1.92 4.21 17.82
N LEU A 266 -1.78 5.04 18.89
CA LEU A 266 -1.36 4.59 20.21
C LEU A 266 -2.59 4.29 21.06
N LYS A 267 -2.73 3.04 21.49
CA LYS A 267 -3.91 2.47 22.11
C LYS A 267 -3.59 1.93 23.50
N ASP A 268 -4.58 1.96 24.40
CA ASP A 268 -4.54 1.19 25.65
C ASP A 268 -5.15 -0.19 25.36
N MET A 269 -4.39 -1.26 25.54
CA MET A 269 -4.85 -2.63 25.27
C MET A 269 -6.07 -3.05 26.10
N ASN A 270 -6.34 -2.34 27.20
CA ASN A 270 -7.53 -2.57 28.03
C ASN A 270 -8.74 -1.73 27.62
N ASP A 271 -8.67 -0.97 26.52
CA ASP A 271 -9.82 -0.21 26.06
C ASP A 271 -10.85 -1.15 25.42
N PRO A 272 -12.09 -1.22 25.96
CA PRO A 272 -13.15 -2.07 25.41
C PRO A 272 -13.50 -1.79 23.94
N PHE A 273 -13.11 -0.62 23.42
CA PHE A 273 -13.34 -0.26 22.03
C PHE A 273 -12.70 -1.26 21.05
N TYR A 274 -11.54 -1.81 21.42
CA TYR A 274 -10.80 -2.75 20.57
C TYR A 274 -11.09 -4.22 20.88
N ALA A 275 -11.97 -4.51 21.83
CA ALA A 275 -12.28 -5.87 22.22
C ALA A 275 -13.13 -6.57 21.15
N VAL A 276 -12.51 -7.48 20.41
CA VAL A 276 -13.24 -8.35 19.46
C VAL A 276 -13.98 -9.43 20.26
N PRO A 277 -15.29 -9.64 20.02
CA PRO A 277 -16.02 -10.71 20.64
C PRO A 277 -15.43 -12.09 20.32
N ARG A 278 -15.54 -13.03 21.27
CA ARG A 278 -15.05 -14.41 21.06
C ARG A 278 -16.04 -15.30 20.30
N ASP A 279 -17.30 -14.93 20.29
CA ASP A 279 -18.33 -15.60 19.52
C ASP A 279 -18.22 -15.18 18.07
N GLU A 280 -18.19 -16.14 17.14
CA GLU A 280 -17.95 -15.93 15.72
C GLU A 280 -18.97 -14.96 15.11
N ALA A 281 -20.28 -15.19 15.33
CA ALA A 281 -21.33 -14.30 14.79
C ALA A 281 -21.24 -12.88 15.37
N ALA A 282 -20.81 -12.73 16.63
CA ALA A 282 -20.61 -11.43 17.24
C ALA A 282 -19.33 -10.75 16.72
N ALA A 283 -18.30 -11.51 16.39
CA ALA A 283 -17.09 -11.02 15.74
C ALA A 283 -17.39 -10.52 14.32
N ASP A 284 -18.12 -11.30 13.52
CA ASP A 284 -18.56 -10.90 12.19
C ASP A 284 -19.37 -9.60 12.23
N ALA A 285 -20.34 -9.52 13.14
CA ALA A 285 -21.13 -8.30 13.34
C ALA A 285 -20.27 -7.11 13.83
N TYR A 286 -19.17 -7.36 14.55
CA TYR A 286 -18.23 -6.32 14.95
C TYR A 286 -17.47 -5.77 13.73
N PHE A 287 -16.93 -6.64 12.87
CA PHE A 287 -16.21 -6.23 11.68
C PHE A 287 -17.14 -5.59 10.63
N GLU A 288 -18.36 -6.11 10.45
CA GLU A 288 -19.35 -5.49 9.56
C GLU A 288 -19.70 -4.07 9.98
N ARG A 289 -19.88 -3.83 11.29
CA ARG A 289 -20.12 -2.47 11.80
C ARG A 289 -18.93 -1.54 11.54
N ARG A 290 -17.70 -2.02 11.69
CA ARG A 290 -16.49 -1.23 11.39
C ARG A 290 -16.42 -0.90 9.90
N GLY A 291 -16.67 -1.87 9.03
CA GLY A 291 -16.73 -1.64 7.58
C GLY A 291 -17.81 -0.64 7.19
N THR A 292 -18.98 -0.71 7.84
CA THR A 292 -20.06 0.27 7.62
C THR A 292 -19.69 1.66 8.10
N ALA A 293 -19.05 1.77 9.28
CA ALA A 293 -18.56 3.04 9.79
C ALA A 293 -17.48 3.64 8.89
N PHE A 294 -16.60 2.79 8.34
CA PHE A 294 -15.58 3.25 7.39
C PHE A 294 -16.20 3.79 6.10
N ARG A 295 -17.16 3.08 5.50
CA ARG A 295 -17.84 3.56 4.29
C ARG A 295 -18.53 4.91 4.52
N ALA A 296 -19.21 5.06 5.65
CA ALA A 296 -19.84 6.33 6.03
C ALA A 296 -18.81 7.45 6.23
N TRP A 297 -17.68 7.14 6.86
CA TRP A 297 -16.56 8.07 7.02
C TRP A 297 -15.98 8.47 5.66
N ALA A 298 -15.70 7.51 4.78
CA ALA A 298 -15.16 7.76 3.45
C ALA A 298 -16.07 8.69 2.64
N GLU A 299 -17.38 8.42 2.62
CA GLU A 299 -18.37 9.28 1.94
C GLU A 299 -18.39 10.69 2.53
N GLN A 300 -18.40 10.81 3.86
CA GLN A 300 -18.47 12.09 4.55
C GLN A 300 -17.20 12.92 4.39
N TYR A 301 -16.01 12.29 4.42
CA TYR A 301 -14.72 12.99 4.50
C TYR A 301 -13.93 13.03 3.17
N THR A 302 -14.41 12.38 2.10
CA THR A 302 -13.85 12.56 0.74
C THR A 302 -13.72 14.04 0.34
N PRO A 303 -14.72 14.92 0.57
CA PRO A 303 -14.59 16.35 0.26
C PRO A 303 -13.48 17.04 1.04
N LEU A 304 -13.23 16.61 2.28
CA LEU A 304 -12.15 17.16 3.10
C LEU A 304 -10.78 16.75 2.58
N LEU A 305 -10.60 15.49 2.16
CA LEU A 305 -9.37 15.05 1.50
C LEU A 305 -9.15 15.80 0.19
N GLN A 306 -10.20 15.99 -0.62
CA GLN A 306 -10.10 16.82 -1.84
C GLN A 306 -9.60 18.23 -1.53
N GLN A 307 -10.07 18.84 -0.45
CA GLN A 307 -9.58 20.13 0.01
C GLN A 307 -8.11 20.05 0.43
N CYS A 308 -7.71 19.00 1.17
CA CYS A 308 -6.31 18.79 1.57
C CYS A 308 -5.37 18.66 0.36
N LEU A 309 -5.84 18.02 -0.72
CA LEU A 309 -5.02 17.79 -1.92
C LEU A 309 -4.94 19.01 -2.84
N THR A 310 -5.98 19.82 -2.90
CA THR A 310 -6.13 20.87 -3.92
C THR A 310 -6.11 22.28 -3.35
N GLY A 311 -6.28 22.43 -2.04
CA GLY A 311 -6.52 23.72 -1.39
C GLY A 311 -7.82 24.40 -1.81
N LYS A 312 -8.75 23.66 -2.45
CA LYS A 312 -10.03 24.18 -2.95
C LYS A 312 -11.20 23.50 -2.24
N PRO A 313 -12.32 24.22 -2.06
CA PRO A 313 -13.55 23.61 -1.53
C PRO A 313 -14.03 22.43 -2.40
N ALA A 314 -14.75 21.52 -1.77
CA ALA A 314 -15.42 20.43 -2.47
C ALA A 314 -16.29 20.95 -3.63
N GLY A 315 -16.23 20.28 -4.77
CA GLY A 315 -16.93 20.67 -6.01
C GLY A 315 -16.15 21.60 -6.94
N GLU A 316 -15.11 22.25 -6.44
CA GLU A 316 -14.15 23.02 -7.26
C GLU A 316 -12.83 22.24 -7.46
N ALA A 317 -12.68 21.11 -6.78
CA ALA A 317 -11.49 20.30 -6.85
C ALA A 317 -11.41 19.56 -8.20
N PRO A 318 -10.26 19.62 -8.89
CA PRO A 318 -10.09 18.96 -10.17
C PRO A 318 -9.77 17.46 -10.04
N CYS A 319 -10.24 16.80 -8.97
CA CYS A 319 -9.97 15.40 -8.73
C CYS A 319 -11.20 14.66 -8.19
N GLU A 320 -11.33 13.42 -8.62
CA GLU A 320 -12.25 12.44 -8.06
C GLU A 320 -11.44 11.52 -7.13
N LEU A 321 -11.97 11.20 -5.96
CA LEU A 321 -11.30 10.37 -4.96
C LEU A 321 -12.17 9.21 -4.55
N HIS A 322 -11.54 8.08 -4.32
CA HIS A 322 -12.17 6.90 -3.75
C HIS A 322 -11.27 6.32 -2.66
N PHE A 323 -11.74 6.33 -1.41
CA PHE A 323 -11.06 5.67 -0.31
C PHE A 323 -11.26 4.16 -0.38
N LEU A 324 -10.17 3.44 -0.15
CA LEU A 324 -10.20 2.01 0.13
C LEU A 324 -10.15 1.79 1.64
N TYR A 325 -10.49 0.58 2.07
CA TYR A 325 -10.58 0.29 3.51
C TYR A 325 -9.24 0.52 4.22
N GLN A 326 -9.30 1.21 5.36
CA GLN A 326 -8.16 1.39 6.26
C GLN A 326 -7.83 0.08 6.96
N ASP A 327 -6.57 -0.33 6.92
CA ASP A 327 -6.07 -1.51 7.60
C ASP A 327 -4.67 -1.24 8.18
N LEU A 328 -4.12 -2.20 8.91
CA LEU A 328 -2.72 -2.20 9.32
C LEU A 328 -1.82 -2.01 8.11
N PHE A 329 -0.57 -1.63 8.32
CA PHE A 329 0.32 -1.19 7.26
C PHE A 329 0.37 -2.16 6.07
N HIS A 330 0.69 -3.44 6.32
CA HIS A 330 0.79 -4.44 5.25
C HIS A 330 -0.58 -4.82 4.67
N GLY A 331 -1.62 -4.90 5.49
CA GLY A 331 -2.99 -5.11 5.03
C GLY A 331 -3.49 -3.99 4.13
N GLY A 332 -3.31 -2.73 4.54
CA GLY A 332 -3.66 -1.56 3.73
C GLY A 332 -2.86 -1.47 2.43
N LYS A 333 -1.58 -1.84 2.46
CA LYS A 333 -0.73 -1.95 1.27
C LYS A 333 -1.30 -2.98 0.28
N ARG A 334 -1.63 -4.19 0.75
CA ARG A 334 -2.21 -5.25 -0.11
C ARG A 334 -3.53 -4.82 -0.71
N THR A 335 -4.45 -4.29 0.10
CA THR A 335 -5.76 -3.81 -0.37
C THR A 335 -5.61 -2.74 -1.46
N GLY A 336 -4.75 -1.74 -1.24
CA GLY A 336 -4.51 -0.69 -2.22
C GLY A 336 -3.96 -1.21 -3.53
N ASN A 337 -2.93 -2.05 -3.45
CA ASN A 337 -2.28 -2.61 -4.64
C ASN A 337 -3.21 -3.56 -5.41
N ALA A 338 -3.99 -4.39 -4.71
CA ALA A 338 -4.92 -5.33 -5.36
C ALA A 338 -6.02 -4.57 -6.12
N GLU A 339 -6.65 -3.58 -5.51
CA GLU A 339 -7.67 -2.76 -6.15
C GLU A 339 -7.13 -1.97 -7.35
N TYR A 340 -5.94 -1.40 -7.21
CA TYR A 340 -5.30 -0.65 -8.29
C TYR A 340 -4.98 -1.56 -9.49
N ARG A 341 -4.41 -2.75 -9.25
CA ARG A 341 -4.15 -3.75 -10.30
C ARG A 341 -5.43 -4.20 -10.98
N MET A 342 -6.51 -4.43 -10.21
CA MET A 342 -7.81 -4.79 -10.75
C MET A 342 -8.35 -3.71 -11.69
N LEU A 343 -8.27 -2.44 -11.30
CA LEU A 343 -8.72 -1.33 -12.13
C LEU A 343 -7.86 -1.12 -13.37
N GLN A 344 -6.54 -1.37 -13.27
CA GLN A 344 -5.66 -1.37 -14.46
C GLN A 344 -6.06 -2.48 -15.44
N MET A 345 -6.25 -3.70 -14.94
CA MET A 345 -6.72 -4.82 -15.74
C MET A 345 -8.04 -4.48 -16.45
N MET A 346 -9.01 -3.95 -15.71
CA MET A 346 -10.30 -3.55 -16.28
C MET A 346 -10.17 -2.49 -17.37
N SER A 347 -9.31 -1.50 -17.16
CA SER A 347 -9.03 -0.45 -18.15
C SER A 347 -8.41 -1.01 -19.43
N GLU A 348 -7.46 -1.94 -19.31
CA GLU A 348 -6.84 -2.60 -20.47
C GLU A 348 -7.86 -3.44 -21.26
N LEU A 349 -8.69 -4.20 -20.56
CA LEU A 349 -9.73 -5.02 -21.19
C LEU A 349 -10.82 -4.17 -21.87
N GLU A 350 -11.28 -3.10 -21.22
CA GLU A 350 -12.25 -2.16 -21.78
C GLU A 350 -11.69 -1.45 -23.03
N GLN A 351 -10.43 -1.00 -22.98
CA GLN A 351 -9.77 -0.37 -24.10
C GLN A 351 -9.63 -1.34 -25.29
N GLY A 352 -9.28 -2.59 -25.04
CA GLY A 352 -9.18 -3.60 -26.08
C GLY A 352 -10.54 -3.92 -26.72
N LEU A 353 -11.61 -4.02 -25.94
CA LEU A 353 -12.97 -4.16 -26.44
C LEU A 353 -13.35 -2.97 -27.34
N ALA A 354 -13.15 -1.76 -26.86
CA ALA A 354 -13.47 -0.54 -27.61
C ALA A 354 -12.71 -0.46 -28.93
N GLN A 355 -11.41 -0.79 -28.93
CA GLN A 355 -10.58 -0.78 -30.15
C GLN A 355 -10.95 -1.89 -31.13
N SER A 356 -11.45 -3.02 -30.64
CA SER A 356 -11.84 -4.16 -31.48
C SER A 356 -13.13 -3.92 -32.23
N GLY A 357 -14.01 -3.04 -31.74
CA GLY A 357 -15.36 -2.82 -32.25
C GLY A 357 -16.32 -3.99 -31.99
N VAL A 358 -15.93 -4.96 -31.18
CA VAL A 358 -16.76 -6.11 -30.78
C VAL A 358 -17.59 -5.72 -29.57
N ALA A 359 -18.87 -6.05 -29.60
CA ALA A 359 -19.72 -5.86 -28.42
C ALA A 359 -19.33 -6.85 -27.30
N ALA A 360 -19.36 -6.40 -26.04
CA ALA A 360 -18.88 -7.19 -24.91
C ALA A 360 -19.62 -8.55 -24.76
N ASP A 361 -20.90 -8.60 -25.06
CA ASP A 361 -21.72 -9.82 -25.05
C ASP A 361 -21.32 -10.86 -26.12
N GLY A 362 -20.62 -10.42 -27.16
CA GLY A 362 -20.01 -11.27 -28.18
C GLY A 362 -18.62 -11.78 -27.86
N ALA A 363 -18.05 -11.34 -26.73
CA ALA A 363 -16.72 -11.75 -26.28
C ALA A 363 -16.79 -12.90 -25.25
N THR A 364 -15.74 -13.69 -25.19
CA THR A 364 -15.51 -14.71 -24.17
C THR A 364 -14.28 -14.31 -23.37
N ALA A 365 -14.41 -14.26 -22.05
CA ALA A 365 -13.29 -14.09 -21.14
C ALA A 365 -12.69 -15.47 -20.78
N VAL A 366 -11.38 -15.58 -20.87
CA VAL A 366 -10.64 -16.76 -20.45
C VAL A 366 -9.65 -16.34 -19.38
N PHE A 367 -9.72 -17.02 -18.25
CA PHE A 367 -8.86 -16.80 -17.08
C PHE A 367 -7.89 -17.96 -16.97
N ALA A 368 -6.67 -17.66 -16.56
CA ALA A 368 -5.71 -18.66 -16.11
C ALA A 368 -4.95 -18.15 -14.89
N VAL A 369 -4.65 -19.08 -13.99
CA VAL A 369 -3.73 -18.80 -12.88
C VAL A 369 -2.49 -19.63 -13.16
N ALA A 370 -1.38 -18.96 -13.36
CA ALA A 370 -0.09 -19.56 -13.67
C ALA A 370 0.93 -19.24 -12.57
N ASP A 371 1.93 -20.08 -12.43
CA ASP A 371 3.11 -19.78 -11.64
C ASP A 371 4.21 -19.33 -12.61
N GLU A 372 4.59 -18.07 -12.56
CA GLU A 372 5.61 -17.47 -13.42
C GLU A 372 6.75 -16.97 -12.53
N ASP A 373 7.92 -17.56 -12.67
CA ASP A 373 9.13 -17.22 -11.91
C ASP A 373 8.92 -17.21 -10.37
N GLY A 374 8.03 -18.11 -9.87
CA GLY A 374 7.68 -18.22 -8.45
C GLY A 374 6.61 -17.23 -7.99
N GLU A 375 6.05 -16.44 -8.88
CA GLU A 375 4.90 -15.57 -8.62
C GLU A 375 3.62 -16.19 -9.17
N THR A 376 2.54 -16.11 -8.39
CA THR A 376 1.22 -16.50 -8.88
C THR A 376 0.66 -15.35 -9.71
N VAL A 377 0.39 -15.61 -11.00
CA VAL A 377 -0.10 -14.61 -11.95
C VAL A 377 -1.49 -14.98 -12.41
N LEU A 378 -2.44 -14.07 -12.30
CA LEU A 378 -3.74 -14.14 -12.95
C LEU A 378 -3.63 -13.52 -14.33
N GLN A 379 -3.87 -14.34 -15.35
CA GLN A 379 -3.93 -13.91 -16.75
C GLN A 379 -5.40 -13.88 -17.19
N VAL A 380 -5.80 -12.82 -17.87
CA VAL A 380 -7.15 -12.67 -18.44
C VAL A 380 -7.04 -12.27 -19.90
N ILE A 381 -7.70 -13.00 -20.79
CA ILE A 381 -7.86 -12.60 -22.17
C ILE A 381 -9.33 -12.47 -22.54
N LEU A 382 -9.66 -11.48 -23.34
CA LEU A 382 -10.93 -11.37 -24.05
C LEU A 382 -10.74 -11.78 -25.50
N ARG A 383 -11.62 -12.64 -26.01
CA ARG A 383 -11.55 -13.10 -27.41
C ARG A 383 -12.93 -13.17 -28.04
N ALA A 384 -12.98 -13.03 -29.36
CA ALA A 384 -14.16 -13.29 -30.16
C ALA A 384 -13.75 -13.88 -31.54
N GLY A 385 -14.48 -14.89 -32.00
CA GLY A 385 -14.23 -15.54 -33.32
C GLY A 385 -12.80 -16.10 -33.47
N GLY A 386 -12.17 -16.56 -32.38
CA GLY A 386 -10.79 -17.07 -32.34
C GLY A 386 -9.70 -16.00 -32.39
N ARG A 387 -10.05 -14.72 -32.26
CA ARG A 387 -9.11 -13.61 -32.20
C ARG A 387 -9.06 -13.04 -30.78
N VAL A 388 -7.88 -12.78 -30.24
CA VAL A 388 -7.68 -12.04 -28.99
C VAL A 388 -8.00 -10.56 -29.22
N LEU A 389 -8.85 -10.01 -28.37
CA LEU A 389 -9.29 -8.61 -28.39
C LEU A 389 -8.51 -7.77 -27.39
N ALA A 390 -8.30 -8.33 -26.21
CA ALA A 390 -7.57 -7.74 -25.10
C ALA A 390 -6.90 -8.82 -24.28
N GLN A 391 -5.84 -8.45 -23.57
CA GLN A 391 -5.11 -9.33 -22.66
C GLN A 391 -4.58 -8.47 -21.51
N SER A 392 -4.66 -9.02 -20.29
CA SER A 392 -4.06 -8.44 -19.10
C SER A 392 -3.50 -9.54 -18.22
N ALA A 393 -2.48 -9.21 -17.41
CA ALA A 393 -1.89 -10.10 -16.43
C ALA A 393 -1.57 -9.33 -15.15
N GLN A 394 -1.86 -9.93 -13.99
CA GLN A 394 -1.55 -9.33 -12.69
C GLN A 394 -0.98 -10.36 -11.72
N VAL A 395 0.02 -9.96 -10.96
CA VAL A 395 0.56 -10.76 -9.86
C VAL A 395 -0.44 -10.77 -8.71
N LEU A 396 -0.68 -11.95 -8.16
CA LEU A 396 -1.55 -12.16 -7.01
C LEU A 396 -0.73 -12.37 -5.74
N ASP A 397 -1.20 -11.76 -4.67
CA ASP A 397 -0.66 -11.99 -3.33
C ASP A 397 -1.58 -13.00 -2.60
N GLY A 398 -1.08 -14.21 -2.32
CA GLY A 398 -1.80 -15.22 -1.55
C GLY A 398 -2.63 -16.23 -2.38
N ASP A 399 -3.78 -16.66 -1.83
CA ASP A 399 -4.66 -17.64 -2.49
C ASP A 399 -5.34 -17.02 -3.73
N PRO A 400 -5.19 -17.61 -4.91
CA PRO A 400 -5.74 -17.04 -6.14
C PRO A 400 -7.26 -17.20 -6.28
N GLN A 401 -7.94 -17.92 -5.40
CA GLN A 401 -9.35 -18.26 -5.60
C GLN A 401 -10.26 -17.04 -5.50
N GLU A 402 -10.10 -16.23 -4.48
CA GLU A 402 -10.89 -15.01 -4.28
C GLU A 402 -10.59 -13.97 -5.37
N PRO A 403 -9.33 -13.58 -5.66
CA PRO A 403 -9.03 -12.67 -6.76
C PRO A 403 -9.50 -13.13 -8.14
N LEU A 404 -9.52 -14.43 -8.39
CA LEU A 404 -10.07 -14.98 -9.64
C LEU A 404 -11.57 -14.74 -9.76
N LEU A 405 -12.33 -14.90 -8.68
CA LEU A 405 -13.77 -14.65 -8.66
C LEU A 405 -14.06 -13.15 -8.79
N ASP A 406 -13.33 -12.31 -8.07
CA ASP A 406 -13.45 -10.86 -8.15
C ASP A 406 -13.17 -10.35 -9.57
N ALA A 407 -12.14 -10.90 -10.24
CA ALA A 407 -11.83 -10.58 -11.62
C ALA A 407 -12.95 -11.01 -12.58
N ALA A 408 -13.56 -12.16 -12.32
CA ALA A 408 -14.69 -12.61 -13.14
C ALA A 408 -15.91 -11.69 -12.99
N ASP A 409 -16.24 -11.27 -11.76
CA ASP A 409 -17.30 -10.33 -11.49
C ASP A 409 -17.02 -8.95 -12.10
N ALA A 410 -15.79 -8.48 -12.01
CA ALA A 410 -15.35 -7.25 -12.64
C ALA A 410 -15.52 -7.31 -14.17
N VAL A 411 -15.06 -8.38 -14.82
CA VAL A 411 -15.21 -8.57 -16.26
C VAL A 411 -16.69 -8.73 -16.67
N ALA A 412 -17.53 -9.35 -15.82
CA ALA A 412 -18.97 -9.40 -16.03
C ALA A 412 -19.60 -7.99 -16.06
N SER A 413 -19.08 -7.06 -15.26
CA SER A 413 -19.54 -5.66 -15.26
C SER A 413 -19.31 -4.92 -16.56
N LEU A 414 -18.33 -5.35 -17.38
CA LEU A 414 -18.12 -4.85 -18.75
C LEU A 414 -19.18 -5.35 -19.75
N GLY A 415 -20.05 -6.28 -19.34
CA GLY A 415 -21.07 -6.89 -20.19
C GLY A 415 -20.63 -8.18 -20.88
N VAL A 416 -19.47 -8.74 -20.51
CA VAL A 416 -19.04 -10.06 -20.99
C VAL A 416 -19.87 -11.13 -20.28
N ALA A 417 -20.45 -12.06 -21.03
CA ALA A 417 -21.37 -13.08 -20.50
C ALA A 417 -20.80 -14.50 -20.55
N GLN A 418 -19.69 -14.71 -21.24
CA GLN A 418 -19.09 -16.04 -21.40
C GLN A 418 -17.74 -16.10 -20.71
N PHE A 419 -17.59 -17.09 -19.83
CA PHE A 419 -16.40 -17.26 -18.99
C PHE A 419 -15.83 -18.65 -19.16
N ARG A 420 -14.51 -18.76 -19.27
CA ARG A 420 -13.74 -19.99 -19.36
C ARG A 420 -12.57 -19.93 -18.40
N LEU A 421 -12.15 -21.08 -17.90
CA LEU A 421 -10.92 -21.25 -17.16
C LEU A 421 -9.97 -22.08 -17.98
N ALA A 422 -8.70 -21.72 -18.04
CA ALA A 422 -7.64 -22.45 -18.70
C ALA A 422 -6.54 -22.84 -17.72
N ASP A 423 -5.76 -23.85 -18.03
CA ASP A 423 -4.60 -24.22 -17.24
C ASP A 423 -3.43 -23.24 -17.43
N ALA A 424 -3.34 -22.63 -18.60
CA ALA A 424 -2.37 -21.58 -18.94
C ALA A 424 -2.82 -20.79 -20.16
N ILE A 425 -2.27 -19.60 -20.34
CA ILE A 425 -2.40 -18.76 -21.53
C ILE A 425 -0.98 -18.49 -22.03
N ASP A 426 -0.70 -18.81 -23.31
CA ASP A 426 0.61 -18.54 -23.90
C ASP A 426 0.78 -17.07 -24.31
N ALA A 427 2.00 -16.70 -24.72
CA ALA A 427 2.33 -15.33 -25.11
C ALA A 427 1.53 -14.82 -26.34
N ASP A 428 0.98 -15.72 -27.15
CA ASP A 428 0.12 -15.40 -28.31
C ASP A 428 -1.37 -15.31 -27.90
N GLY A 429 -1.70 -15.52 -26.63
CA GLY A 429 -3.06 -15.51 -26.09
C GLY A 429 -3.86 -16.79 -26.35
N ASN A 430 -3.19 -17.92 -26.63
CA ASN A 430 -3.88 -19.19 -26.79
C ASN A 430 -4.03 -19.86 -25.41
N ALA A 431 -5.25 -20.28 -25.13
CA ALA A 431 -5.57 -20.95 -23.87
C ALA A 431 -5.33 -22.46 -23.99
N VAL A 432 -4.72 -23.04 -22.96
CA VAL A 432 -4.40 -24.45 -22.86
C VAL A 432 -5.43 -25.14 -21.96
N ARG A 433 -6.08 -26.21 -22.48
CA ARG A 433 -7.06 -27.05 -21.72
C ARG A 433 -8.19 -26.22 -21.10
N GLU A 434 -8.93 -25.53 -21.94
CA GLU A 434 -10.09 -24.78 -21.49
C GLU A 434 -11.19 -25.66 -20.90
N ARG A 435 -11.80 -25.16 -19.83
CA ARG A 435 -12.96 -25.75 -19.15
C ARG A 435 -13.98 -24.66 -18.79
N ASP A 436 -15.18 -25.08 -18.43
CA ASP A 436 -16.17 -24.13 -17.97
C ASP A 436 -15.71 -23.44 -16.68
N PHE A 437 -15.99 -22.15 -16.59
CA PHE A 437 -15.70 -21.40 -15.36
C PHE A 437 -16.58 -21.93 -14.24
N PRO A 438 -16.06 -22.21 -13.05
CA PRO A 438 -16.89 -22.67 -11.92
C PRO A 438 -17.96 -21.61 -11.62
N GLN A 439 -19.22 -22.02 -11.69
CA GLN A 439 -20.32 -21.15 -11.23
C GLN A 439 -20.28 -21.10 -9.69
N ALA A 440 -20.34 -19.89 -9.13
CA ALA A 440 -20.42 -19.66 -7.70
C ALA A 440 -21.74 -20.18 -7.12
#